data_de62646b1a8b9cfa06c5056c8c3b416e
#
_entry.id   de62646b1a8b9cfa06c5056c8c3b416e
#
_cell.length_a   1.000
_cell.length_b   1.000
_cell.length_c   1.000
_cell.angle_alpha   90.00
_cell.angle_beta   90.00
_cell.angle_gamma   90.00
#
_symmetry.space_group_name_H-M   'P 1'
#
loop_
_entity.id
_entity.type
_entity.pdbx_description
1 polymer ?
#
loop_
_entity_poly.entity_id
_entity_poly.type
_entity_poly.pdbx_seq_one_letter_code
_entity_poly.pdbx_strand_id
1 'polypeptide(L)'
;MTKYSAVLFSGGLDSAVLLAEALAAAGGERAAAPLPLYVSAGFAWEDEEQAMAARLFSRPPFAGAVGRLVSLRFDVRDVLPETHWAVRGTPPAFDTPDEDVYLEGRNIILLSKAALYTAAAFPTRSAAARIALLFGTLAGNPFPDATPQFFTTMARTLSLGLARDFVVETPFVMMRKSEVIRRGMELGVPFELTLSCMQPARGRHCGRCSKCRERRDAFREAGMEDPAPYRETPVR
;
A
#
# COMPACT_ATOMS: atom_id res chain seq x y z
N MET A 1 -22.73 -11.64 -9.88
CA MET A 1 -22.54 -10.49 -8.98
C MET A 1 -21.47 -9.61 -9.57
N THR A 2 -21.75 -8.33 -9.81
CA THR A 2 -20.72 -7.39 -10.27
C THR A 2 -19.79 -7.07 -9.11
N LYS A 3 -18.48 -7.32 -9.29
CA LYS A 3 -17.45 -7.01 -8.28
C LYS A 3 -16.68 -5.78 -8.75
N TYR A 4 -16.70 -4.73 -7.93
CA TYR A 4 -15.79 -3.59 -8.08
C TYR A 4 -14.62 -3.75 -7.13
N SER A 5 -13.42 -3.42 -7.55
CA SER A 5 -12.25 -3.54 -6.72
C SER A 5 -11.43 -2.25 -6.70
N ALA A 6 -10.90 -1.91 -5.53
CA ALA A 6 -9.95 -0.83 -5.35
C ALA A 6 -8.75 -1.33 -4.55
N VAL A 7 -7.54 -0.97 -4.95
CA VAL A 7 -6.30 -1.31 -4.26
C VAL A 7 -5.83 -0.09 -3.47
N LEU A 8 -5.66 -0.24 -2.16
CA LEU A 8 -4.96 0.76 -1.33
C LEU A 8 -3.49 0.74 -1.72
N PHE A 9 -3.09 1.77 -2.47
CA PHE A 9 -1.80 1.82 -3.14
C PHE A 9 -0.94 2.95 -2.58
N SER A 10 0.23 2.63 -2.04
CA SER A 10 1.16 3.60 -1.44
C SER A 10 2.42 3.85 -2.29
N GLY A 11 2.58 3.17 -3.43
CA GLY A 11 3.85 3.16 -4.15
C GLY A 11 4.93 2.26 -3.53
N GLY A 12 4.64 1.65 -2.37
CA GLY A 12 5.49 0.68 -1.71
C GLY A 12 5.47 -0.69 -2.41
N LEU A 13 6.48 -1.52 -2.09
CA LEU A 13 6.67 -2.84 -2.66
C LEU A 13 5.40 -3.71 -2.59
N ASP A 14 4.84 -3.86 -1.40
CA ASP A 14 3.71 -4.76 -1.15
C ASP A 14 2.46 -4.31 -1.93
N SER A 15 2.17 -3.02 -1.96
CA SER A 15 1.03 -2.46 -2.69
C SER A 15 1.21 -2.53 -4.22
N ALA A 16 2.45 -2.46 -4.71
CA ALA A 16 2.75 -2.61 -6.14
C ALA A 16 2.51 -4.06 -6.60
N VAL A 17 2.98 -5.04 -5.81
CA VAL A 17 2.71 -6.45 -6.11
C VAL A 17 1.22 -6.78 -6.02
N LEU A 18 0.52 -6.23 -5.01
CA LEU A 18 -0.92 -6.40 -4.87
C LEU A 18 -1.70 -5.85 -6.08
N LEU A 19 -1.30 -4.69 -6.57
CA LEU A 19 -1.92 -4.10 -7.77
C LEU A 19 -1.65 -4.96 -9.01
N ALA A 20 -0.42 -5.44 -9.19
CA ALA A 20 -0.07 -6.33 -10.32
C ALA A 20 -0.83 -7.65 -10.26
N GLU A 21 -0.98 -8.26 -9.07
CA GLU A 21 -1.79 -9.46 -8.85
C GLU A 21 -3.26 -9.24 -9.23
N ALA A 22 -3.83 -8.12 -8.78
CA ALA A 22 -5.23 -7.79 -9.07
C ALA A 22 -5.46 -7.51 -10.57
N LEU A 23 -4.47 -6.92 -11.26
CA LEU A 23 -4.52 -6.74 -12.71
C LEU A 23 -4.44 -8.08 -13.46
N ALA A 24 -3.55 -8.97 -13.04
CA ALA A 24 -3.44 -10.30 -13.63
C ALA A 24 -4.75 -11.09 -13.46
N ALA A 25 -5.36 -11.03 -12.28
CA ALA A 25 -6.66 -11.65 -12.01
C ALA A 25 -7.82 -11.06 -12.84
N ALA A 26 -7.73 -9.80 -13.23
CA ALA A 26 -8.71 -9.15 -14.11
C ALA A 26 -8.58 -9.57 -15.60
N GLY A 27 -7.59 -10.39 -15.96
CA GLY A 27 -7.43 -10.95 -17.29
C GLY A 27 -7.17 -9.93 -18.39
N GLY A 28 -6.68 -8.73 -18.05
CA GLY A 28 -6.43 -7.63 -19.00
C GLY A 28 -7.68 -6.84 -19.40
N GLU A 29 -8.85 -7.18 -18.90
CA GLU A 29 -10.08 -6.41 -19.14
C GLU A 29 -10.04 -5.07 -18.39
N ARG A 30 -9.90 -3.98 -19.11
CA ARG A 30 -9.86 -2.62 -18.53
C ARG A 30 -11.10 -2.26 -17.70
N ALA A 31 -12.26 -2.81 -18.06
CA ALA A 31 -13.50 -2.60 -17.33
C ALA A 31 -13.53 -3.29 -15.95
N ALA A 32 -12.72 -4.35 -15.79
CA ALA A 32 -12.59 -5.10 -14.54
C ALA A 32 -11.30 -4.72 -13.75
N ALA A 33 -10.48 -3.81 -14.30
CA ALA A 33 -9.24 -3.39 -13.67
C ALA A 33 -9.49 -2.74 -12.30
N PRO A 34 -8.69 -3.08 -11.28
CA PRO A 34 -8.81 -2.49 -9.96
C PRO A 34 -8.49 -0.99 -10.00
N LEU A 35 -9.20 -0.21 -9.18
CA LEU A 35 -8.97 1.21 -9.03
C LEU A 35 -7.82 1.45 -8.03
N PRO A 36 -6.67 1.99 -8.44
CA PRO A 36 -5.61 2.32 -7.49
C PRO A 36 -5.95 3.59 -6.71
N LEU A 37 -5.97 3.50 -5.38
CA LEU A 37 -6.27 4.59 -4.46
C LEU A 37 -5.07 4.89 -3.58
N TYR A 38 -4.56 6.11 -3.63
CA TYR A 38 -3.61 6.67 -2.69
C TYR A 38 -4.34 7.54 -1.67
N VAL A 39 -4.10 7.32 -0.38
CA VAL A 39 -4.66 8.17 0.69
C VAL A 39 -3.51 8.88 1.38
N SER A 40 -3.40 10.18 1.14
CA SER A 40 -2.45 11.06 1.83
C SER A 40 -2.95 11.34 3.25
N ALA A 41 -2.09 11.11 4.23
CA ALA A 41 -2.32 11.39 5.65
C ALA A 41 -1.50 12.60 6.16
N GLY A 42 -0.65 13.19 5.31
CA GLY A 42 0.19 14.35 5.64
C GLY A 42 1.59 13.96 6.11
N PHE A 43 2.08 12.77 5.79
CA PHE A 43 3.42 12.32 6.18
C PHE A 43 4.51 12.89 5.27
N ALA A 44 5.70 13.04 5.81
CA ALA A 44 6.81 13.74 5.17
C ALA A 44 7.36 13.09 3.88
N TRP A 45 7.08 11.82 3.64
CA TRP A 45 7.57 11.07 2.47
C TRP A 45 6.56 10.96 1.32
N GLU A 46 5.33 11.46 1.49
CA GLU A 46 4.22 11.20 0.57
C GLU A 46 4.41 11.81 -0.83
N ASP A 47 5.05 12.97 -0.93
CA ASP A 47 5.35 13.59 -2.23
C ASP A 47 6.26 12.69 -3.07
N GLU A 48 7.26 12.05 -2.45
CA GLU A 48 8.15 11.12 -3.12
C GLU A 48 7.44 9.80 -3.47
N GLU A 49 6.53 9.31 -2.62
CA GLU A 49 5.68 8.15 -2.93
C GLU A 49 4.82 8.41 -4.17
N GLN A 50 4.15 9.55 -4.25
CA GLN A 50 3.31 9.91 -5.40
C GLN A 50 4.13 10.10 -6.68
N ALA A 51 5.30 10.74 -6.59
CA ALA A 51 6.20 10.91 -7.73
C ALA A 51 6.70 9.54 -8.23
N MET A 52 7.03 8.62 -7.31
CA MET A 52 7.46 7.27 -7.68
C MET A 52 6.32 6.44 -8.27
N ALA A 53 5.11 6.55 -7.72
CA ALA A 53 3.91 5.91 -8.25
C ALA A 53 3.63 6.32 -9.71
N ALA A 54 3.78 7.60 -10.03
CA ALA A 54 3.62 8.09 -11.40
C ALA A 54 4.63 7.44 -12.38
N ARG A 55 5.88 7.27 -11.94
CA ARG A 55 6.92 6.57 -12.72
C ARG A 55 6.62 5.08 -12.85
N LEU A 56 6.17 4.43 -11.79
CA LEU A 56 5.78 3.02 -11.79
C LEU A 56 4.68 2.76 -12.80
N PHE A 57 3.66 3.61 -12.84
CA PHE A 57 2.51 3.47 -13.75
C PHE A 57 2.85 3.71 -15.23
N SER A 58 4.02 4.27 -15.53
CA SER A 58 4.53 4.37 -16.90
C SER A 58 5.23 3.10 -17.41
N ARG A 59 5.37 2.07 -16.59
CA ARG A 59 6.06 0.82 -16.92
C ARG A 59 5.14 -0.39 -16.86
N PRO A 60 5.42 -1.44 -17.65
CA PRO A 60 4.76 -2.74 -17.47
C PRO A 60 4.97 -3.27 -16.03
N PRO A 61 4.01 -4.01 -15.50
CA PRO A 61 2.72 -4.43 -16.06
C PRO A 61 1.61 -3.36 -15.94
N PHE A 62 1.90 -2.17 -15.41
CA PHE A 62 0.91 -1.14 -15.08
C PHE A 62 0.55 -0.25 -16.28
N ALA A 63 1.50 0.01 -17.17
CA ALA A 63 1.31 0.92 -18.30
C ALA A 63 0.16 0.48 -19.21
N GLY A 64 -0.85 1.34 -19.35
CA GLY A 64 -2.05 1.06 -20.11
C GLY A 64 -3.06 0.11 -19.45
N ALA A 65 -2.66 -0.64 -18.43
CA ALA A 65 -3.52 -1.59 -17.71
C ALA A 65 -4.26 -0.93 -16.53
N VAL A 66 -3.62 0.02 -15.84
CA VAL A 66 -4.25 0.81 -14.77
C VAL A 66 -4.79 2.13 -15.30
N GLY A 67 -5.88 2.58 -14.69
CA GLY A 67 -6.34 3.96 -14.84
C GLY A 67 -5.43 4.95 -14.10
N ARG A 68 -5.89 6.21 -14.01
CA ARG A 68 -5.21 7.23 -13.21
C ARG A 68 -5.23 6.84 -11.73
N LEU A 69 -4.10 7.03 -11.03
CA LEU A 69 -4.05 6.98 -9.57
C LEU A 69 -4.99 8.04 -8.98
N VAL A 70 -5.92 7.61 -8.16
CA VAL A 70 -6.81 8.52 -7.43
C VAL A 70 -6.13 8.87 -6.11
N SER A 71 -5.73 10.12 -5.97
CA SER A 71 -5.18 10.65 -4.72
C SER A 71 -6.29 11.27 -3.87
N LEU A 72 -6.47 10.73 -2.67
CA LEU A 72 -7.40 11.21 -1.66
C LEU A 72 -6.60 11.82 -0.51
N ARG A 73 -7.19 12.75 0.24
CA ARG A 73 -6.53 13.36 1.38
C ARG A 73 -7.34 13.17 2.66
N PHE A 74 -6.63 12.76 3.72
CA PHE A 74 -7.12 12.74 5.09
C PHE A 74 -5.96 13.12 6.01
N ASP A 75 -5.76 14.41 6.20
CA ASP A 75 -4.64 14.95 6.98
C ASP A 75 -4.81 14.61 8.47
N VAL A 76 -3.80 14.00 9.08
CA VAL A 76 -3.79 13.61 10.51
C VAL A 76 -2.80 14.45 11.33
N ARG A 77 -2.22 15.50 10.74
CA ARG A 77 -1.24 16.34 11.44
C ARG A 77 -1.85 17.19 12.54
N ASP A 78 -3.15 17.35 12.55
CA ASP A 78 -3.92 17.98 13.63
C ASP A 78 -4.10 17.06 14.84
N VAL A 79 -3.90 15.75 14.68
CA VAL A 79 -3.98 14.74 15.74
C VAL A 79 -2.58 14.37 16.27
N LEU A 80 -1.58 14.39 15.40
CA LEU A 80 -0.21 14.04 15.75
C LEU A 80 0.57 15.27 16.22
N PRO A 81 1.43 15.18 17.26
CA PRO A 81 2.29 16.29 17.63
C PRO A 81 3.27 16.63 16.49
N GLU A 82 3.60 17.93 16.33
CA GLU A 82 4.57 18.38 15.32
C GLU A 82 5.95 17.70 15.46
N THR A 83 6.26 17.18 16.64
CA THR A 83 7.48 16.41 16.91
C THR A 83 7.45 14.98 16.44
N HIS A 84 6.28 14.49 16.01
CA HIS A 84 6.13 13.10 15.59
C HIS A 84 7.02 12.80 14.37
N TRP A 85 7.72 11.68 14.41
CA TRP A 85 8.72 11.30 13.40
C TRP A 85 8.16 11.24 11.96
N ALA A 86 6.92 10.79 11.79
CA ALA A 86 6.27 10.71 10.49
C ALA A 86 5.90 12.08 9.90
N VAL A 87 5.65 13.08 10.75
CA VAL A 87 5.37 14.47 10.35
C VAL A 87 6.67 15.21 10.04
N ARG A 88 7.70 15.03 10.88
CA ARG A 88 9.02 15.67 10.71
C ARG A 88 9.89 15.07 9.61
N GLY A 89 9.63 13.83 9.20
CA GLY A 89 10.49 13.12 8.26
C GLY A 89 11.83 12.68 8.88
N THR A 90 11.85 12.46 10.20
CA THR A 90 12.99 11.89 10.94
C THR A 90 12.67 10.45 11.35
N PRO A 91 12.84 9.49 10.43
CA PRO A 91 12.36 8.14 10.66
C PRO A 91 13.12 7.45 11.79
N PRO A 92 12.50 6.44 12.44
CA PRO A 92 13.16 5.57 13.37
C PRO A 92 14.43 4.95 12.79
N ALA A 93 15.41 4.68 13.66
CA ALA A 93 16.71 4.16 13.29
C ALA A 93 16.64 2.80 12.58
N PHE A 94 17.76 2.38 11.99
CA PHE A 94 17.85 1.15 11.19
C PHE A 94 17.47 -0.11 11.99
N ASP A 95 17.81 -0.19 13.25
CA ASP A 95 17.58 -1.30 14.17
C ASP A 95 16.28 -1.21 14.97
N THR A 96 15.48 -0.16 14.73
CA THR A 96 14.18 -0.02 15.41
C THR A 96 13.27 -1.21 15.11
N PRO A 97 12.66 -1.85 16.13
CA PRO A 97 11.67 -2.91 15.95
C PRO A 97 10.46 -2.44 15.12
N ASP A 98 9.81 -3.38 14.43
CA ASP A 98 8.67 -3.01 13.56
C ASP A 98 7.46 -2.50 14.34
N GLU A 99 7.25 -2.97 15.59
CA GLU A 99 6.19 -2.50 16.49
C GLU A 99 6.32 -1.01 16.83
N ASP A 100 7.54 -0.48 16.86
CA ASP A 100 7.82 0.93 17.22
C ASP A 100 7.60 1.91 16.06
N VAL A 101 7.29 1.41 14.88
CA VAL A 101 6.94 2.25 13.70
C VAL A 101 5.43 2.28 13.45
N TYR A 102 4.64 1.87 14.43
CA TYR A 102 3.19 1.89 14.33
C TYR A 102 2.66 3.33 14.23
N LEU A 103 1.75 3.55 13.30
CA LEU A 103 1.00 4.79 13.13
C LEU A 103 -0.45 4.50 13.53
N GLU A 104 -0.81 4.86 14.77
CA GLU A 104 -2.09 4.55 15.39
C GLU A 104 -3.28 4.99 14.51
N GLY A 105 -4.17 4.03 14.25
CA GLY A 105 -5.38 4.27 13.47
C GLY A 105 -5.18 4.52 11.97
N ARG A 106 -3.96 4.39 11.46
CA ARG A 106 -3.68 4.64 10.03
C ARG A 106 -4.57 3.79 9.12
N ASN A 107 -4.70 2.50 9.39
CA ASN A 107 -5.50 1.61 8.54
C ASN A 107 -7.00 1.89 8.65
N ILE A 108 -7.49 2.39 9.80
CA ILE A 108 -8.87 2.87 9.95
C ILE A 108 -9.13 4.00 8.97
N ILE A 109 -8.24 4.99 8.93
CA ILE A 109 -8.34 6.18 8.07
C ILE A 109 -8.28 5.78 6.59
N LEU A 110 -7.30 4.96 6.22
CA LEU A 110 -7.11 4.50 4.83
C LEU A 110 -8.36 3.80 4.30
N LEU A 111 -8.89 2.83 5.05
CA LEU A 111 -10.06 2.05 4.66
C LEU A 111 -11.34 2.89 4.66
N SER A 112 -11.54 3.77 5.64
CA SER A 112 -12.69 4.67 5.69
C SER A 112 -12.72 5.61 4.49
N LYS A 113 -11.59 6.22 4.17
CA LYS A 113 -11.50 7.16 3.04
C LYS A 113 -11.69 6.47 1.70
N ALA A 114 -11.12 5.28 1.53
CA ALA A 114 -11.29 4.47 0.33
C ALA A 114 -12.75 4.02 0.15
N ALA A 115 -13.41 3.61 1.24
CA ALA A 115 -14.81 3.19 1.21
C ALA A 115 -15.75 4.34 0.83
N LEU A 116 -15.55 5.53 1.42
CA LEU A 116 -16.33 6.73 1.07
C LEU A 116 -16.20 7.07 -0.40
N TYR A 117 -14.97 7.07 -0.92
CA TYR A 117 -14.73 7.36 -2.33
C TYR A 117 -15.35 6.31 -3.26
N THR A 118 -15.13 5.02 -2.99
CA THR A 118 -15.64 3.95 -3.84
C THR A 118 -17.15 3.84 -3.80
N ALA A 119 -17.79 4.12 -2.65
CA ALA A 119 -19.25 4.20 -2.54
C ALA A 119 -19.84 5.30 -3.41
N ALA A 120 -19.13 6.40 -3.61
CA ALA A 120 -19.56 7.50 -4.47
C ALA A 120 -19.23 7.25 -5.96
N ALA A 121 -18.05 6.67 -6.22
CA ALA A 121 -17.53 6.49 -7.59
C ALA A 121 -18.19 5.34 -8.35
N PHE A 122 -18.54 4.24 -7.65
CA PHE A 122 -19.14 3.09 -8.30
C PHE A 122 -20.67 3.21 -8.36
N PRO A 123 -21.26 3.18 -9.56
CA PRO A 123 -22.62 3.69 -9.80
C PRO A 123 -23.77 2.83 -9.25
N THR A 124 -23.49 1.62 -8.78
CA THR A 124 -24.56 0.70 -8.43
C THR A 124 -24.91 0.72 -6.94
N ARG A 125 -26.16 1.14 -6.66
CA ARG A 125 -26.85 0.87 -5.37
C ARG A 125 -27.53 -0.52 -5.37
N SER A 126 -27.20 -1.38 -6.35
CA SER A 126 -27.76 -2.73 -6.40
C SER A 126 -27.20 -3.54 -5.23
N ALA A 127 -28.06 -4.21 -4.48
CA ALA A 127 -27.70 -5.17 -3.44
C ALA A 127 -26.85 -6.36 -3.97
N ALA A 128 -26.76 -6.51 -5.30
CA ALA A 128 -25.95 -7.52 -5.97
C ALA A 128 -24.52 -7.07 -6.30
N ALA A 129 -24.15 -5.82 -6.00
CA ALA A 129 -22.80 -5.31 -6.30
C ALA A 129 -21.95 -5.26 -5.03
N ARG A 130 -20.81 -5.95 -5.05
CA ARG A 130 -19.81 -5.98 -3.98
C ARG A 130 -18.66 -5.08 -4.29
N ILE A 131 -18.17 -4.32 -3.30
CA ILE A 131 -16.99 -3.47 -3.38
C ILE A 131 -15.87 -4.13 -2.56
N ALA A 132 -14.80 -4.55 -3.22
CA ALA A 132 -13.62 -5.11 -2.59
C ALA A 132 -12.55 -4.02 -2.42
N LEU A 133 -12.12 -3.78 -1.18
CA LEU A 133 -10.95 -2.97 -0.86
C LEU A 133 -9.78 -3.93 -0.62
N LEU A 134 -8.79 -3.90 -1.52
CA LEU A 134 -7.61 -4.76 -1.43
C LEU A 134 -6.53 -4.04 -0.62
N PHE A 135 -6.00 -4.70 0.40
CA PHE A 135 -5.04 -4.16 1.35
C PHE A 135 -3.80 -5.06 1.48
N GLY A 136 -2.60 -4.47 1.32
CA GLY A 136 -1.33 -5.20 1.29
C GLY A 136 -0.72 -5.40 2.67
N THR A 137 -1.38 -6.12 3.59
CA THR A 137 -0.78 -6.56 4.85
C THR A 137 -0.13 -7.94 4.71
N LEU A 138 0.93 -8.18 5.49
CA LEU A 138 1.76 -9.38 5.41
C LEU A 138 1.69 -10.20 6.69
N ALA A 139 2.18 -11.44 6.63
CA ALA A 139 2.36 -12.30 7.81
C ALA A 139 3.31 -11.64 8.82
N GLY A 140 3.00 -11.81 10.11
CA GLY A 140 3.82 -11.27 11.20
C GLY A 140 3.70 -9.76 11.41
N ASN A 141 2.75 -9.08 10.76
CA ASN A 141 2.49 -7.67 11.03
C ASN A 141 2.02 -7.51 12.48
N PRO A 142 2.74 -6.75 13.34
CA PRO A 142 2.43 -6.67 14.78
C PRO A 142 1.29 -5.70 15.12
N PHE A 143 0.79 -4.95 14.15
CA PHE A 143 -0.13 -3.85 14.40
C PHE A 143 -1.57 -4.34 14.67
N PRO A 144 -2.27 -3.79 15.68
CA PRO A 144 -3.63 -4.20 16.02
C PRO A 144 -4.64 -3.94 14.90
N ASP A 145 -4.40 -2.92 14.07
CA ASP A 145 -5.22 -2.56 12.91
C ASP A 145 -4.79 -3.27 11.60
N ALA A 146 -4.03 -4.37 11.72
CA ALA A 146 -3.60 -5.21 10.59
C ALA A 146 -3.99 -6.68 10.76
N THR A 147 -4.86 -7.00 11.72
CA THR A 147 -5.33 -8.36 11.99
C THR A 147 -6.51 -8.76 11.09
N PRO A 148 -6.69 -10.05 10.76
CA PRO A 148 -7.87 -10.52 10.03
C PRO A 148 -9.18 -10.14 10.71
N GLN A 149 -9.24 -10.17 12.05
CA GLN A 149 -10.41 -9.76 12.82
C GLN A 149 -10.72 -8.27 12.62
N PHE A 150 -9.70 -7.41 12.66
CA PHE A 150 -9.85 -5.98 12.38
C PHE A 150 -10.45 -5.74 11.00
N PHE A 151 -9.89 -6.35 9.94
CA PHE A 151 -10.37 -6.15 8.57
C PHE A 151 -11.80 -6.62 8.37
N THR A 152 -12.17 -7.77 8.95
CA THR A 152 -13.55 -8.28 8.90
C THR A 152 -14.51 -7.33 9.60
N THR A 153 -14.15 -6.84 10.79
CA THR A 153 -14.99 -5.91 11.56
C THR A 153 -15.11 -4.57 10.84
N MET A 154 -14.02 -4.06 10.29
CA MET A 154 -14.00 -2.81 9.53
C MET A 154 -14.89 -2.90 8.29
N ALA A 155 -14.80 -3.98 7.51
CA ALA A 155 -15.67 -4.22 6.36
C ALA A 155 -17.15 -4.20 6.74
N ARG A 156 -17.50 -4.85 7.85
CA ARG A 156 -18.88 -4.85 8.38
C ARG A 156 -19.34 -3.45 8.78
N THR A 157 -18.50 -2.69 9.47
CA THR A 157 -18.79 -1.30 9.89
C THR A 157 -19.04 -0.41 8.68
N LEU A 158 -18.17 -0.50 7.67
CA LEU A 158 -18.30 0.25 6.42
C LEU A 158 -19.59 -0.14 5.66
N SER A 159 -19.91 -1.44 5.63
CA SER A 159 -21.11 -1.93 4.96
C SER A 159 -22.37 -1.38 5.61
N LEU A 160 -22.44 -1.39 6.94
CA LEU A 160 -23.58 -0.85 7.70
C LEU A 160 -23.69 0.67 7.52
N GLY A 161 -22.58 1.39 7.70
CA GLY A 161 -22.59 2.87 7.66
C GLY A 161 -22.88 3.45 6.28
N LEU A 162 -22.48 2.76 5.21
CA LEU A 162 -22.62 3.23 3.83
C LEU A 162 -23.77 2.53 3.07
N ALA A 163 -24.48 1.60 3.70
CA ALA A 163 -25.54 0.78 3.08
C ALA A 163 -25.10 0.13 1.75
N ARG A 164 -23.89 -0.44 1.74
CA ARG A 164 -23.24 -1.10 0.60
C ARG A 164 -22.57 -2.39 1.05
N ASP A 165 -22.38 -3.36 0.15
CA ASP A 165 -21.64 -4.59 0.46
C ASP A 165 -20.14 -4.37 0.26
N PHE A 166 -19.41 -4.12 1.35
CA PHE A 166 -17.95 -3.99 1.39
C PHE A 166 -17.30 -5.27 1.89
N VAL A 167 -16.16 -5.59 1.28
CA VAL A 167 -15.21 -6.59 1.78
C VAL A 167 -13.82 -6.01 1.77
N VAL A 168 -13.03 -6.29 2.81
CA VAL A 168 -11.59 -6.00 2.81
C VAL A 168 -10.85 -7.30 2.53
N GLU A 169 -10.14 -7.34 1.40
CA GLU A 169 -9.37 -8.50 0.98
C GLU A 169 -7.88 -8.26 1.26
N THR A 170 -7.25 -9.21 1.94
CA THR A 170 -5.84 -9.17 2.34
C THR A 170 -5.11 -10.40 1.82
N PRO A 171 -4.84 -10.49 0.50
CA PRO A 171 -4.33 -11.71 -0.12
C PRO A 171 -2.96 -12.17 0.44
N PHE A 172 -2.16 -11.23 0.96
CA PHE A 172 -0.82 -11.49 1.43
C PHE A 172 -0.70 -11.69 2.96
N VAL A 173 -1.83 -11.73 3.68
CA VAL A 173 -1.83 -11.79 5.15
C VAL A 173 -1.08 -13.00 5.73
N MET A 174 -0.93 -14.07 4.97
CA MET A 174 -0.18 -15.28 5.34
C MET A 174 1.19 -15.38 4.65
N MET A 175 1.56 -14.40 3.81
CA MET A 175 2.82 -14.41 3.06
C MET A 175 3.89 -13.57 3.75
N ARG A 176 5.13 -14.08 3.76
CA ARG A 176 6.31 -13.30 4.14
C ARG A 176 6.66 -12.32 3.03
N LYS A 177 7.35 -11.25 3.37
CA LYS A 177 7.76 -10.23 2.38
C LYS A 177 8.62 -10.81 1.26
N SER A 178 9.47 -11.78 1.56
CA SER A 178 10.28 -12.49 0.56
C SER A 178 9.45 -13.28 -0.46
N GLU A 179 8.30 -13.83 -0.04
CA GLU A 179 7.37 -14.53 -0.92
C GLU A 179 6.62 -13.55 -1.82
N VAL A 180 6.25 -12.38 -1.28
CA VAL A 180 5.64 -11.30 -2.07
C VAL A 180 6.63 -10.75 -3.10
N ILE A 181 7.92 -10.64 -2.75
CA ILE A 181 8.96 -10.25 -3.72
C ILE A 181 9.06 -11.26 -4.87
N ARG A 182 9.13 -12.56 -4.58
CA ARG A 182 9.17 -13.59 -5.64
C ARG A 182 7.94 -13.50 -6.54
N ARG A 183 6.77 -13.34 -5.92
CA ARG A 183 5.51 -13.16 -6.67
C ARG A 183 5.53 -11.91 -7.55
N GLY A 184 6.05 -10.80 -7.05
CA GLY A 184 6.19 -9.57 -7.83
C GLY A 184 7.15 -9.72 -9.02
N MET A 185 8.23 -10.49 -8.88
CA MET A 185 9.12 -10.82 -9.99
C MET A 185 8.40 -11.61 -11.09
N GLU A 186 7.61 -12.62 -10.72
CA GLU A 186 6.80 -13.38 -11.67
C GLU A 186 5.81 -12.50 -12.44
N LEU A 187 5.27 -11.47 -11.77
CA LEU A 187 4.35 -10.50 -12.34
C LEU A 187 5.03 -9.35 -13.09
N GLY A 188 6.36 -9.31 -13.12
CA GLY A 188 7.14 -8.29 -13.79
C GLY A 188 7.08 -6.92 -13.12
N VAL A 189 6.90 -6.85 -11.80
CA VAL A 189 6.88 -5.58 -11.04
C VAL A 189 8.27 -4.93 -11.08
N PRO A 190 8.42 -3.69 -11.57
CA PRO A 190 9.70 -2.99 -11.60
C PRO A 190 10.04 -2.45 -10.19
N PHE A 191 10.66 -3.28 -9.37
CA PHE A 191 10.95 -2.97 -7.96
C PHE A 191 11.87 -1.77 -7.75
N GLU A 192 12.68 -1.40 -8.74
CA GLU A 192 13.48 -0.17 -8.71
C GLU A 192 12.61 1.10 -8.67
N LEU A 193 11.34 1.00 -9.03
CA LEU A 193 10.35 2.07 -8.99
C LEU A 193 9.38 1.97 -7.80
N THR A 194 9.62 1.08 -6.84
CA THR A 194 8.84 1.00 -5.60
C THR A 194 9.55 1.70 -4.46
N LEU A 195 8.80 2.36 -3.56
CA LEU A 195 9.35 3.16 -2.47
C LEU A 195 8.90 2.66 -1.10
N SER A 196 9.82 2.11 -0.31
CA SER A 196 9.55 1.64 1.07
C SER A 196 10.14 2.56 2.14
N CYS A 197 10.90 3.57 1.75
CA CYS A 197 11.68 4.43 2.63
C CYS A 197 10.81 5.51 3.31
N MET A 198 11.06 5.78 4.59
CA MET A 198 10.38 6.84 5.35
C MET A 198 11.14 8.20 5.29
N GLN A 199 12.31 8.25 4.64
CA GLN A 199 13.08 9.48 4.38
C GLN A 199 13.69 9.44 2.97
N PRO A 200 12.86 9.27 1.94
CA PRO A 200 13.37 9.27 0.56
C PRO A 200 13.78 10.67 0.12
N ALA A 201 14.58 10.73 -0.92
CA ALA A 201 14.83 11.97 -1.64
C ALA A 201 15.20 11.70 -3.09
N ARG A 202 14.58 12.39 -4.02
CA ARG A 202 14.82 12.29 -5.47
C ARG A 202 14.65 10.84 -5.96
N GLY A 203 13.63 10.14 -5.46
CA GLY A 203 13.34 8.75 -5.80
C GLY A 203 14.34 7.73 -5.25
N ARG A 204 15.20 8.09 -4.29
CA ARG A 204 16.20 7.20 -3.69
C ARG A 204 15.88 6.91 -2.23
N HIS A 205 16.06 5.68 -1.83
CA HIS A 205 15.96 5.25 -0.43
C HIS A 205 17.10 5.84 0.41
N CYS A 206 16.85 6.16 1.68
CA CYS A 206 17.91 6.71 2.55
C CYS A 206 19.01 5.69 2.88
N GLY A 207 18.69 4.40 2.98
CA GLY A 207 19.61 3.33 3.33
C GLY A 207 19.76 3.07 4.84
N ARG A 208 19.21 3.93 5.71
CA ARG A 208 19.44 3.94 7.16
C ARG A 208 18.19 3.90 8.05
N CYS A 209 16.98 3.84 7.50
CA CYS A 209 15.77 3.65 8.30
C CYS A 209 15.38 2.16 8.39
N SER A 210 14.55 1.81 9.37
CA SER A 210 14.09 0.43 9.59
C SER A 210 13.38 -0.16 8.36
N LYS A 211 12.64 0.64 7.59
CA LYS A 211 11.99 0.16 6.37
C LYS A 211 12.98 -0.10 5.21
N CYS A 212 14.11 0.56 5.19
CA CYS A 212 15.21 0.19 4.28
C CYS A 212 15.86 -1.14 4.70
N ARG A 213 16.01 -1.39 6.02
CA ARG A 213 16.46 -2.68 6.54
C ARG A 213 15.51 -3.80 6.15
N GLU A 214 14.23 -3.66 6.51
CA GLU A 214 13.17 -4.64 6.23
C GLU A 214 13.14 -5.03 4.74
N ARG A 215 13.21 -4.03 3.86
CA ARG A 215 13.23 -4.25 2.41
C ARG A 215 14.44 -5.06 1.97
N ARG A 216 15.64 -4.69 2.38
CA ARG A 216 16.88 -5.38 2.02
C ARG A 216 16.94 -6.80 2.55
N ASP A 217 16.51 -6.99 3.79
CA ASP A 217 16.46 -8.32 4.41
C ASP A 217 15.50 -9.23 3.66
N ALA A 218 14.36 -8.71 3.23
CA ALA A 218 13.39 -9.46 2.44
C ALA A 218 13.91 -9.83 1.03
N PHE A 219 14.64 -8.92 0.35
CA PHE A 219 15.27 -9.25 -0.93
C PHE A 219 16.35 -10.32 -0.75
N ARG A 220 17.18 -10.21 0.30
CA ARG A 220 18.19 -11.22 0.62
C ARG A 220 17.55 -12.59 0.93
N GLU A 221 16.47 -12.61 1.71
CA GLU A 221 15.71 -13.84 1.99
C GLU A 221 15.05 -14.39 0.73
N ALA A 222 14.67 -13.55 -0.21
CA ALA A 222 14.16 -13.98 -1.51
C ALA A 222 15.26 -14.57 -2.41
N GLY A 223 16.55 -14.41 -2.07
CA GLY A 223 17.68 -14.82 -2.88
C GLY A 223 17.99 -13.85 -4.03
N MET A 224 17.63 -12.57 -3.89
CA MET A 224 17.73 -11.55 -4.93
C MET A 224 18.46 -10.30 -4.42
N GLU A 225 19.07 -9.55 -5.34
CA GLU A 225 19.54 -8.19 -5.06
C GLU A 225 18.37 -7.20 -5.11
N ASP A 226 18.37 -6.26 -4.18
CA ASP A 226 17.40 -5.17 -4.22
C ASP A 226 17.78 -4.15 -5.30
N PRO A 227 16.95 -3.97 -6.35
CA PRO A 227 17.27 -3.05 -7.45
C PRO A 227 17.03 -1.58 -7.11
N ALA A 228 16.56 -1.27 -5.91
CA ALA A 228 16.24 0.12 -5.54
C ALA A 228 17.50 0.97 -5.40
N PRO A 229 17.49 2.23 -5.85
CA PRO A 229 18.61 3.14 -5.64
C PRO A 229 18.63 3.64 -4.19
N TYR A 230 19.80 3.58 -3.55
CA TYR A 230 20.04 4.08 -2.20
C TYR A 230 20.92 5.33 -2.22
N ARG A 231 20.73 6.26 -1.26
CA ARG A 231 21.59 7.44 -1.08
C ARG A 231 22.87 7.10 -0.34
N GLU A 232 22.76 6.26 0.67
CA GLU A 232 23.88 5.78 1.47
C GLU A 232 24.02 4.28 1.24
N THR A 233 25.25 3.79 1.17
CA THR A 233 25.47 2.34 1.17
C THR A 233 24.90 1.82 2.47
N PRO A 234 23.93 0.92 2.41
CA PRO A 234 23.30 0.46 3.61
C PRO A 234 24.29 -0.23 4.55
N VAL A 235 24.22 0.05 5.84
CA VAL A 235 25.02 -0.62 6.87
C VAL A 235 24.74 -2.13 6.77
N ARG A 236 25.82 -2.93 6.81
CA ARG A 236 25.74 -4.41 6.74
C ARG A 236 25.25 -4.98 8.04
#